data_89e81a1e7b3d62aa3cba425db246b03f
#
_entry.id   89e81a1e7b3d62aa3cba425db246b03f
#
_cell.length_a   1.000
_cell.length_b   1.000
_cell.length_c   1.000
_cell.angle_alpha   90.00
_cell.angle_beta   90.00
_cell.angle_gamma   90.00
#
_symmetry.space_group_name_H-M   'P 1'
#
loop_
_entity.id
_entity.type
_entity.pdbx_description
1 polymer ?
#
loop_
_entity_poly.entity_id
_entity_poly.type
_entity_poly.pdbx_seq_one_letter_code
_entity_poly.pdbx_strand_id
1 'polypeptide(L)'
;PVASVIPQGDTRELPSNGRSLLLHMSSDGPVYAATLAMYAPRTLEGQERAPTLQEWLALLVNGNLAGPRDIAPSNPEAYQDSDRSGRFFYGRVAGVAAGSQWEAVAADSPDSDRLTIPRPGEAISYVLSTVDYNTFGTQQIQSAPMLARYPDTAYRAHGNYGIHYSVKLPLYNDSDSEQRIVVRLQTPLQDETLPYGLRFLRNPPNRIFFRGTVRVQYQTASGQKQTRYVHV
;
A
#
# COMPACT_ATOMS: atom_id res chain seq x y z
N PRO A 1 -15.45 8.30 25.81
CA PRO A 1 -16.10 7.13 25.24
C PRO A 1 -15.05 6.36 24.42
N VAL A 2 -14.88 5.07 24.74
CA VAL A 2 -14.01 4.20 23.94
C VAL A 2 -14.82 3.74 22.73
N ALA A 3 -14.52 4.27 21.54
CA ALA A 3 -15.08 3.73 20.33
C ALA A 3 -14.22 2.52 19.92
N SER A 4 -14.79 1.33 19.98
CA SER A 4 -14.15 0.13 19.43
C SER A 4 -14.74 -0.19 18.06
N VAL A 5 -13.90 -0.28 17.05
CA VAL A 5 -14.28 -0.83 15.76
C VAL A 5 -13.97 -2.33 15.81
N ILE A 6 -14.98 -3.13 16.07
CA ILE A 6 -14.89 -4.59 15.94
C ILE A 6 -15.40 -4.91 14.53
N PRO A 7 -14.59 -5.50 13.65
CA PRO A 7 -15.09 -5.95 12.35
C PRO A 7 -16.20 -6.96 12.58
N GLN A 8 -17.43 -6.61 12.24
CA GLN A 8 -18.53 -7.56 12.16
C GLN A 8 -18.44 -8.22 10.78
N GLY A 9 -17.94 -9.41 10.71
CA GLY A 9 -17.82 -10.17 9.48
C GLY A 9 -17.68 -11.66 9.76
N ASP A 10 -18.02 -12.44 8.75
CA ASP A 10 -17.93 -13.89 8.73
C ASP A 10 -16.60 -14.37 9.34
N THR A 11 -16.68 -15.14 10.41
CA THR A 11 -15.54 -15.64 11.19
C THR A 11 -14.77 -16.76 10.49
N ARG A 12 -14.82 -16.85 9.15
CA ARG A 12 -13.97 -17.77 8.42
C ARG A 12 -12.52 -17.47 8.76
N GLU A 13 -11.81 -18.49 9.14
CA GLU A 13 -10.38 -18.46 9.46
C GLU A 13 -9.60 -17.86 8.30
N LEU A 14 -9.35 -16.55 8.39
CA LEU A 14 -8.38 -15.92 7.52
C LEU A 14 -6.99 -16.30 8.03
N PRO A 15 -6.07 -16.70 7.16
CA PRO A 15 -4.71 -16.98 7.57
C PRO A 15 -4.16 -15.80 8.37
N SER A 16 -3.40 -16.07 9.41
CA SER A 16 -2.84 -15.06 10.33
C SER A 16 -1.97 -14.02 9.63
N ASN A 17 -1.43 -14.34 8.47
CA ASN A 17 -0.68 -13.43 7.62
C ASN A 17 -1.59 -12.75 6.60
N GLY A 18 -1.57 -11.43 6.52
CA GLY A 18 -2.26 -10.65 5.50
C GLY A 18 -3.50 -9.91 6.02
N ARG A 19 -3.75 -9.88 7.31
CA ARG A 19 -4.75 -8.99 7.89
C ARG A 19 -4.16 -7.59 8.03
N SER A 20 -4.74 -6.65 7.31
CA SER A 20 -4.41 -5.22 7.42
C SER A 20 -5.66 -4.47 7.79
N LEU A 21 -5.52 -3.52 8.71
CA LEU A 21 -6.57 -2.57 9.03
C LEU A 21 -6.03 -1.17 8.76
N LEU A 22 -6.69 -0.45 7.87
CA LEU A 22 -6.45 0.96 7.63
C LEU A 22 -7.64 1.76 8.15
N LEU A 23 -7.38 2.68 9.07
CA LEU A 23 -8.38 3.61 9.58
C LEU A 23 -8.01 5.02 9.14
N HIS A 24 -8.96 5.72 8.52
CA HIS A 24 -8.90 7.15 8.32
C HIS A 24 -9.57 7.81 9.52
N MET A 25 -8.81 8.61 10.25
CA MET A 25 -9.30 9.27 11.46
C MET A 25 -9.10 10.77 11.35
N SER A 26 -10.06 11.52 11.86
CA SER A 26 -9.93 12.93 12.13
C SER A 26 -10.35 13.21 13.58
N SER A 27 -9.69 14.15 14.22
CA SER A 27 -10.02 14.56 15.59
C SER A 27 -9.87 16.08 15.71
N ASP A 28 -10.73 16.69 16.49
CA ASP A 28 -10.71 18.10 16.84
C ASP A 28 -9.70 18.43 17.97
N GLY A 29 -9.04 17.42 18.51
CA GLY A 29 -8.04 17.57 19.55
C GLY A 29 -7.12 16.34 19.69
N PRO A 30 -6.17 16.36 20.63
CA PRO A 30 -5.29 15.24 20.88
C PRO A 30 -6.07 13.99 21.29
N VAL A 31 -5.70 12.84 20.74
CA VAL A 31 -6.27 11.53 21.05
C VAL A 31 -5.18 10.53 21.37
N TYR A 32 -5.50 9.56 22.21
CA TYR A 32 -4.66 8.39 22.43
C TYR A 32 -5.15 7.26 21.56
N ALA A 33 -4.25 6.59 20.86
CA ALA A 33 -4.55 5.42 20.05
C ALA A 33 -3.70 4.23 20.48
N ALA A 34 -4.31 3.06 20.55
CA ALA A 34 -3.62 1.80 20.81
C ALA A 34 -4.00 0.76 19.79
N THR A 35 -3.01 0.06 19.24
CA THR A 35 -3.19 -1.14 18.46
C THR A 35 -2.96 -2.35 19.34
N LEU A 36 -3.96 -3.20 19.46
CA LEU A 36 -3.90 -4.40 20.29
C LEU A 36 -3.79 -5.64 19.41
N ALA A 37 -2.92 -6.56 19.79
CA ALA A 37 -2.78 -7.87 19.18
C ALA A 37 -2.88 -8.95 20.25
N MET A 38 -3.74 -9.93 20.04
CA MET A 38 -4.00 -11.02 20.95
C MET A 38 -4.06 -12.33 20.19
N TYR A 39 -3.53 -13.39 20.76
CA TYR A 39 -3.82 -14.73 20.26
C TYR A 39 -5.31 -15.02 20.40
N ALA A 40 -5.89 -15.69 19.41
CA ALA A 40 -7.28 -16.07 19.47
C ALA A 40 -7.53 -16.91 20.74
N PRO A 41 -8.46 -16.49 21.63
CA PRO A 41 -8.85 -17.31 22.76
C PRO A 41 -9.45 -18.63 22.29
N ARG A 42 -9.39 -19.65 23.12
CA ARG A 42 -9.97 -20.96 22.82
C ARG A 42 -11.16 -21.26 23.71
N THR A 43 -12.11 -22.01 23.19
CA THR A 43 -13.20 -22.61 23.94
C THR A 43 -12.67 -23.77 24.80
N LEU A 44 -13.52 -24.31 25.67
CA LEU A 44 -13.18 -25.50 26.46
C LEU A 44 -12.88 -26.74 25.59
N GLU A 45 -13.45 -26.76 24.39
CA GLU A 45 -13.21 -27.82 23.39
C GLU A 45 -11.95 -27.55 22.53
N GLY A 46 -11.22 -26.46 22.83
CA GLY A 46 -9.97 -26.12 22.15
C GLY A 46 -10.15 -25.37 20.83
N GLN A 47 -11.37 -25.03 20.44
CA GLN A 47 -11.64 -24.26 19.21
C GLN A 47 -11.31 -22.78 19.40
N GLU A 48 -10.76 -22.13 18.38
CA GLU A 48 -10.51 -20.69 18.40
C GLU A 48 -11.82 -19.91 18.32
N ARG A 49 -11.89 -18.84 19.08
CA ARG A 49 -13.01 -17.91 19.07
C ARG A 49 -12.53 -16.46 19.01
N ALA A 50 -13.42 -15.57 18.61
CA ALA A 50 -13.15 -14.13 18.70
C ALA A 50 -13.02 -13.68 20.15
N PRO A 51 -12.06 -12.77 20.46
CA PRO A 51 -11.98 -12.16 21.78
C PRO A 51 -13.22 -11.30 22.08
N THR A 52 -13.61 -11.30 23.33
CA THR A 52 -14.66 -10.40 23.84
C THR A 52 -14.14 -8.99 24.04
N LEU A 53 -15.02 -8.01 24.16
CA LEU A 53 -14.64 -6.63 24.51
C LEU A 53 -13.89 -6.56 25.85
N GLN A 54 -14.31 -7.37 26.84
CA GLN A 54 -13.64 -7.41 28.14
C GLN A 54 -12.19 -7.92 28.04
N GLU A 55 -11.94 -8.93 27.22
CA GLU A 55 -10.58 -9.43 26.97
C GLU A 55 -9.70 -8.37 26.29
N TRP A 56 -10.25 -7.61 25.33
CA TRP A 56 -9.54 -6.48 24.72
C TRP A 56 -9.26 -5.37 25.72
N LEU A 57 -10.21 -5.01 26.56
CA LEU A 57 -10.02 -4.00 27.61
C LEU A 57 -9.02 -4.48 28.67
N ALA A 58 -9.05 -5.75 29.04
CA ALA A 58 -8.07 -6.31 29.94
C ALA A 58 -6.65 -6.26 29.36
N LEU A 59 -6.51 -6.56 28.07
CA LEU A 59 -5.22 -6.42 27.38
C LEU A 59 -4.74 -4.96 27.34
N LEU A 60 -5.64 -4.02 27.11
CA LEU A 60 -5.31 -2.59 27.08
C LEU A 60 -4.80 -2.09 28.44
N VAL A 61 -5.41 -2.55 29.52
CA VAL A 61 -5.10 -2.11 30.89
C VAL A 61 -3.88 -2.82 31.47
N ASN A 62 -3.78 -4.14 31.25
CA ASN A 62 -2.79 -4.99 31.92
C ASN A 62 -1.64 -5.42 30.98
N GLY A 63 -1.79 -5.19 29.68
CA GLY A 63 -0.78 -5.56 28.70
C GLY A 63 0.42 -4.62 28.73
N ASN A 64 1.53 -5.11 28.23
CA ASN A 64 2.73 -4.31 28.04
C ASN A 64 2.88 -3.88 26.59
N LEU A 65 3.59 -2.79 26.36
CA LEU A 65 4.01 -2.40 25.02
C LEU A 65 4.85 -3.53 24.40
N ALA A 66 4.56 -3.83 23.13
CA ALA A 66 5.39 -4.77 22.39
C ALA A 66 6.83 -4.27 22.38
N GLY A 67 7.75 -5.09 22.87
CA GLY A 67 9.18 -4.76 22.85
C GLY A 67 9.74 -4.77 21.43
N PRO A 68 10.96 -4.27 21.23
CA PRO A 68 11.65 -4.37 19.95
C PRO A 68 11.73 -5.82 19.48
N ARG A 69 11.38 -6.09 18.23
CA ARG A 69 11.41 -7.42 17.62
C ARG A 69 12.37 -7.53 16.45
N ASP A 70 12.80 -6.38 15.94
CA ASP A 70 13.66 -6.26 14.78
C ASP A 70 14.85 -5.34 15.04
N ILE A 71 15.80 -5.36 14.14
CA ILE A 71 16.86 -4.36 14.09
C ILE A 71 16.25 -2.99 13.79
N ALA A 72 16.91 -1.93 14.28
CA ALA A 72 16.47 -0.57 14.00
C ALA A 72 16.51 -0.30 12.48
N PRO A 73 15.48 0.36 11.91
CA PRO A 73 15.48 0.73 10.51
C PRO A 73 16.54 1.79 10.22
N SER A 74 17.04 1.79 8.99
CA SER A 74 17.92 2.85 8.49
C SER A 74 17.18 4.18 8.50
N ASN A 75 17.82 5.22 9.02
CA ASN A 75 17.26 6.58 9.00
C ASN A 75 17.39 7.15 7.57
N PRO A 76 16.28 7.47 6.89
CA PRO A 76 16.32 8.00 5.51
C PRO A 76 17.11 9.31 5.39
N GLU A 77 17.07 10.15 6.43
CA GLU A 77 17.74 11.46 6.42
C GLU A 77 19.26 11.35 6.67
N ALA A 78 19.67 10.32 7.44
CA ALA A 78 21.09 10.09 7.75
C ALA A 78 21.80 9.22 6.70
N TYR A 79 21.03 8.49 5.90
CA TYR A 79 21.59 7.61 4.89
C TYR A 79 21.94 8.41 3.64
N GLN A 80 23.21 8.60 3.39
CA GLN A 80 23.71 9.33 2.22
C GLN A 80 23.98 8.37 1.06
N ASP A 81 23.76 8.86 -0.16
CA ASP A 81 24.00 8.10 -1.40
C ASP A 81 25.44 7.56 -1.55
N SER A 82 26.40 8.15 -0.88
CA SER A 82 27.80 7.73 -0.85
C SER A 82 28.03 6.44 -0.07
N ASP A 83 27.09 6.03 0.79
CA ASP A 83 27.22 4.83 1.63
C ASP A 83 26.39 3.65 1.09
N ARG A 84 26.30 3.53 -0.23
CA ARG A 84 25.61 2.42 -0.92
C ARG A 84 26.22 1.03 -0.66
N SER A 85 27.33 0.96 0.03
CA SER A 85 27.90 -0.32 0.49
C SER A 85 27.06 -0.98 1.60
N GLY A 86 26.26 -0.21 2.31
CA GLY A 86 25.32 -0.67 3.32
C GLY A 86 23.93 -0.98 2.74
N ARG A 87 23.34 -2.06 3.22
CA ARG A 87 21.95 -2.40 2.86
C ARG A 87 20.99 -1.49 3.61
N PHE A 88 20.17 -0.72 2.91
CA PHE A 88 19.10 0.05 3.52
C PHE A 88 18.01 -0.90 4.06
N PHE A 89 17.72 -0.77 5.34
CA PHE A 89 16.68 -1.56 6.00
C PHE A 89 15.49 -0.67 6.35
N TYR A 90 14.36 -0.94 5.72
CA TYR A 90 13.14 -0.14 5.88
C TYR A 90 12.44 -0.38 7.22
N GLY A 91 12.55 -1.57 7.76
CA GLY A 91 11.88 -1.96 8.99
C GLY A 91 10.40 -2.34 8.80
N ARG A 92 9.82 -2.80 9.88
CA ARG A 92 8.40 -3.16 9.99
C ARG A 92 7.55 -1.89 10.13
N VAL A 93 6.44 -1.80 9.40
CA VAL A 93 5.51 -0.67 9.53
C VAL A 93 4.59 -0.91 10.71
N ALA A 94 4.67 -0.06 11.73
CA ALA A 94 3.74 -0.03 12.85
C ALA A 94 3.75 1.35 13.51
N GLY A 95 2.59 1.90 13.77
CA GLY A 95 2.42 3.21 14.37
C GLY A 95 1.32 4.04 13.70
N VAL A 96 1.48 5.34 13.73
CA VAL A 96 0.55 6.31 13.14
C VAL A 96 1.26 7.05 12.01
N ALA A 97 0.73 6.96 10.82
CA ALA A 97 1.25 7.67 9.65
C ALA A 97 0.46 8.94 9.36
N ALA A 98 1.12 9.96 8.83
CA ALA A 98 0.48 11.17 8.32
C ALA A 98 0.24 11.04 6.81
N GLY A 99 -1.00 11.27 6.37
CA GLY A 99 -1.31 11.40 4.96
C GLY A 99 -1.10 10.10 4.16
N SER A 100 -1.90 9.10 4.41
CA SER A 100 -1.85 7.81 3.72
C SER A 100 -2.49 7.81 2.31
N GLN A 101 -2.49 8.94 1.60
CA GLN A 101 -3.05 9.06 0.27
C GLN A 101 -1.98 9.51 -0.72
N TRP A 102 -1.97 8.85 -1.87
CA TRP A 102 -1.17 9.25 -3.02
C TRP A 102 -2.10 9.49 -4.20
N GLU A 103 -2.10 10.71 -4.71
CA GLU A 103 -2.90 11.10 -5.86
C GLU A 103 -2.00 11.48 -7.03
N ALA A 104 -2.31 10.98 -8.21
CA ALA A 104 -1.57 11.29 -9.41
C ALA A 104 -2.48 11.31 -10.63
N VAL A 105 -2.12 12.14 -11.59
CA VAL A 105 -2.66 12.12 -12.95
C VAL A 105 -1.51 11.79 -13.88
N ALA A 106 -1.63 10.66 -14.60
CA ALA A 106 -0.67 10.34 -15.65
C ALA A 106 -1.13 11.02 -16.95
N ALA A 107 -0.33 11.91 -17.47
CA ALA A 107 -0.60 12.67 -18.68
C ALA A 107 0.65 12.72 -19.59
N ASP A 108 0.49 13.17 -20.83
CA ASP A 108 1.57 13.22 -21.82
C ASP A 108 2.69 14.21 -21.40
N SER A 109 2.32 15.25 -20.67
CA SER A 109 3.23 16.24 -20.08
C SER A 109 2.60 16.85 -18.83
N PRO A 110 3.34 17.59 -18.01
CA PRO A 110 2.80 18.28 -16.83
C PRO A 110 1.64 19.24 -17.13
N ASP A 111 1.61 19.80 -18.32
CA ASP A 111 0.60 20.76 -18.76
C ASP A 111 -0.53 20.11 -19.58
N SER A 112 -0.48 18.81 -19.77
CA SER A 112 -1.50 18.04 -20.53
C SER A 112 -2.62 17.56 -19.62
N ASP A 113 -3.85 17.66 -20.10
CA ASP A 113 -5.05 17.10 -19.48
C ASP A 113 -5.42 15.70 -20.02
N ARG A 114 -4.58 15.12 -20.89
CA ARG A 114 -4.79 13.82 -21.54
C ARG A 114 -3.55 12.95 -21.51
N LEU A 115 -3.79 11.66 -21.63
CA LEU A 115 -2.79 10.62 -21.80
C LEU A 115 -3.07 9.91 -23.15
N THR A 116 -2.26 10.17 -24.14
CA THR A 116 -2.39 9.57 -25.45
C THR A 116 -2.15 8.06 -25.37
N ILE A 117 -3.05 7.29 -25.96
CA ILE A 117 -2.95 5.83 -25.99
C ILE A 117 -1.69 5.43 -26.77
N PRO A 118 -0.82 4.58 -26.18
CA PRO A 118 0.40 4.14 -26.87
C PRO A 118 0.06 3.34 -28.13
N ARG A 119 0.94 3.43 -29.12
CA ARG A 119 0.79 2.66 -30.37
C ARG A 119 0.87 1.16 -30.11
N PRO A 120 0.33 0.30 -31.01
CA PRO A 120 0.46 -1.14 -30.88
C PRO A 120 1.91 -1.57 -30.70
N GLY A 121 2.18 -2.31 -29.61
CA GLY A 121 3.54 -2.74 -29.23
C GLY A 121 4.26 -1.83 -28.24
N GLU A 122 3.75 -0.64 -27.99
CA GLU A 122 4.23 0.27 -26.96
C GLU A 122 3.43 0.08 -25.67
N ALA A 123 3.97 0.57 -24.57
CA ALA A 123 3.31 0.56 -23.27
C ALA A 123 3.71 1.79 -22.45
N ILE A 124 2.79 2.26 -21.63
CA ILE A 124 3.02 3.26 -20.60
C ILE A 124 3.02 2.53 -19.26
N SER A 125 3.94 2.86 -18.39
CA SER A 125 3.97 2.34 -17.03
C SER A 125 3.93 3.47 -16.00
N TYR A 126 3.18 3.25 -14.95
CA TYR A 126 3.17 4.11 -13.76
C TYR A 126 3.59 3.28 -12.57
N VAL A 127 4.61 3.73 -11.84
CA VAL A 127 5.16 2.99 -10.72
C VAL A 127 4.37 3.26 -9.45
N LEU A 128 4.09 2.23 -8.67
CA LEU A 128 3.47 2.28 -7.35
C LEU A 128 4.44 1.75 -6.28
N SER A 129 4.21 2.13 -5.05
CA SER A 129 5.00 1.68 -3.88
C SER A 129 6.48 2.06 -3.92
N THR A 130 6.81 3.19 -4.49
CA THR A 130 8.18 3.70 -4.43
C THR A 130 8.53 4.14 -3.00
N VAL A 131 9.78 3.89 -2.63
CA VAL A 131 10.33 4.14 -1.30
C VAL A 131 11.67 4.84 -1.41
N ASP A 132 12.21 5.34 -0.31
CA ASP A 132 13.41 6.20 -0.26
C ASP A 132 14.58 5.69 -1.12
N TYR A 133 14.82 4.36 -1.13
CA TYR A 133 15.92 3.75 -1.86
C TYR A 133 15.51 2.99 -3.12
N ASN A 134 14.27 3.04 -3.50
CA ASN A 134 13.76 2.36 -4.68
C ASN A 134 12.67 3.18 -5.34
N THR A 135 13.09 4.26 -5.99
CA THR A 135 12.20 5.18 -6.73
C THR A 135 12.03 4.81 -8.20
N PHE A 136 12.73 3.79 -8.69
CA PHE A 136 12.77 3.40 -10.11
C PHE A 136 13.07 4.56 -11.06
N GLY A 137 13.93 5.50 -10.62
CA GLY A 137 14.30 6.68 -11.39
C GLY A 137 13.28 7.82 -11.39
N THR A 138 12.11 7.65 -10.76
CA THR A 138 11.07 8.69 -10.71
C THR A 138 11.34 9.77 -9.69
N GLN A 139 12.25 9.53 -8.74
CA GLN A 139 12.49 10.35 -7.55
C GLN A 139 11.25 10.54 -6.64
N GLN A 140 10.16 9.85 -6.92
CA GLN A 140 8.94 9.90 -6.12
C GLN A 140 9.06 8.95 -4.94
N ILE A 141 8.74 9.43 -3.76
CA ILE A 141 8.63 8.62 -2.54
C ILE A 141 7.15 8.54 -2.17
N GLN A 142 6.53 7.42 -2.52
CA GLN A 142 5.10 7.17 -2.32
C GLN A 142 4.86 6.46 -0.99
N SER A 143 5.39 7.03 0.08
CA SER A 143 5.29 6.49 1.43
C SER A 143 4.95 7.61 2.41
N ALA A 144 4.10 7.30 3.39
CA ALA A 144 3.67 8.27 4.39
C ALA A 144 4.66 8.35 5.56
N PRO A 145 5.06 9.55 6.02
CA PRO A 145 5.86 9.69 7.22
C PRO A 145 5.12 9.16 8.45
N MET A 146 5.83 8.48 9.35
CA MET A 146 5.27 8.02 10.61
C MET A 146 5.33 9.13 11.66
N LEU A 147 4.18 9.54 12.17
CA LEU A 147 4.07 10.53 13.27
C LEU A 147 4.42 9.92 14.63
N ALA A 148 4.05 8.68 14.85
CA ALA A 148 4.37 7.91 16.02
C ALA A 148 4.79 6.51 15.62
N ARG A 149 5.89 6.02 16.17
CA ARG A 149 6.45 4.70 15.88
C ARG A 149 7.26 4.16 17.04
N TYR A 150 7.55 2.88 17.03
CA TYR A 150 8.52 2.28 17.93
C TYR A 150 9.96 2.42 17.38
N PRO A 151 11.00 2.33 18.23
CA PRO A 151 12.39 2.46 17.78
C PRO A 151 12.81 1.48 16.68
N ASP A 152 12.23 0.29 16.68
CA ASP A 152 12.51 -0.80 15.73
C ASP A 152 11.55 -0.82 14.52
N THR A 153 10.71 0.19 14.34
CA THR A 153 9.76 0.25 13.24
C THR A 153 10.10 1.33 12.23
N ALA A 154 9.57 1.20 11.04
CA ALA A 154 9.87 2.04 9.89
C ALA A 154 9.62 3.53 10.15
N TYR A 155 10.43 4.38 9.54
CA TYR A 155 10.24 5.83 9.54
C TYR A 155 9.08 6.27 8.63
N ARG A 156 8.72 5.42 7.68
CA ARG A 156 7.62 5.66 6.72
C ARG A 156 6.76 4.42 6.57
N ALA A 157 5.46 4.60 6.37
CA ALA A 157 4.59 3.53 5.90
C ALA A 157 4.96 3.22 4.43
N HIS A 158 5.35 2.00 4.13
CA HIS A 158 5.84 1.55 2.83
C HIS A 158 5.25 0.19 2.46
N GLY A 159 5.53 -0.30 1.27
CA GLY A 159 5.12 -1.63 0.83
C GLY A 159 3.61 -1.80 0.70
N ASN A 160 2.87 -0.73 0.39
CA ASN A 160 1.41 -0.64 0.32
C ASN A 160 0.69 -0.76 1.69
N TYR A 161 1.42 -0.80 2.77
CA TYR A 161 0.80 -0.81 4.10
C TYR A 161 0.27 0.59 4.43
N GLY A 162 -1.06 0.70 4.43
CA GLY A 162 -1.75 1.93 4.79
C GLY A 162 -1.67 3.05 3.74
N ILE A 163 -1.29 2.78 2.49
CA ILE A 163 -1.29 3.78 1.42
C ILE A 163 -2.46 3.54 0.47
N HIS A 164 -3.25 4.58 0.24
CA HIS A 164 -4.30 4.61 -0.76
C HIS A 164 -3.79 5.32 -2.01
N TYR A 165 -3.67 4.61 -3.11
CA TYR A 165 -3.28 5.17 -4.40
C TYR A 165 -4.51 5.54 -5.21
N SER A 166 -4.55 6.78 -5.70
CA SER A 166 -5.55 7.26 -6.63
C SER A 166 -4.86 7.76 -7.89
N VAL A 167 -4.82 6.91 -8.91
CA VAL A 167 -4.17 7.24 -10.19
C VAL A 167 -5.24 7.46 -11.25
N LYS A 168 -5.26 8.65 -11.83
CA LYS A 168 -6.14 9.02 -12.93
C LYS A 168 -5.40 8.89 -14.26
N LEU A 169 -6.00 8.20 -15.19
CA LEU A 169 -5.51 8.01 -16.56
C LEU A 169 -6.53 8.65 -17.53
N PRO A 170 -6.38 9.93 -17.92
CA PRO A 170 -7.27 10.60 -18.86
C PRO A 170 -6.97 10.14 -20.30
N LEU A 171 -7.31 8.91 -20.62
CA LEU A 171 -6.97 8.26 -21.89
C LEU A 171 -7.58 8.99 -23.09
N TYR A 172 -6.75 9.26 -24.09
CA TYR A 172 -7.12 9.87 -25.34
C TYR A 172 -6.69 8.98 -26.52
N ASN A 173 -7.64 8.66 -27.38
CA ASN A 173 -7.37 7.93 -28.61
C ASN A 173 -7.18 8.95 -29.75
N ASP A 174 -5.98 9.07 -30.25
CA ASP A 174 -5.60 9.97 -31.35
C ASP A 174 -5.73 9.30 -32.74
N SER A 175 -6.20 8.05 -32.80
CA SER A 175 -6.42 7.31 -34.03
C SER A 175 -7.89 7.35 -34.48
N ASP A 176 -8.13 7.11 -35.77
CA ASP A 176 -9.46 7.07 -36.35
C ASP A 176 -10.20 5.73 -36.10
N SER A 177 -9.63 4.83 -35.32
CA SER A 177 -10.20 3.51 -35.06
C SER A 177 -10.32 3.22 -33.57
N GLU A 178 -11.24 2.30 -33.24
CA GLU A 178 -11.39 1.80 -31.89
C GLU A 178 -10.12 1.06 -31.43
N GLN A 179 -9.61 1.41 -30.24
CA GLN A 179 -8.42 0.81 -29.66
C GLN A 179 -8.76 -0.01 -28.43
N ARG A 180 -8.19 -1.21 -28.35
CA ARG A 180 -8.28 -2.06 -27.16
C ARG A 180 -7.12 -1.79 -26.22
N ILE A 181 -7.44 -1.32 -25.01
CA ILE A 181 -6.47 -1.04 -23.97
C ILE A 181 -6.49 -2.17 -22.94
N VAL A 182 -5.32 -2.56 -22.48
CA VAL A 182 -5.15 -3.51 -21.37
C VAL A 182 -4.38 -2.83 -20.26
N VAL A 183 -5.01 -2.67 -19.10
CA VAL A 183 -4.35 -2.21 -17.87
C VAL A 183 -3.94 -3.43 -17.07
N ARG A 184 -2.67 -3.48 -16.66
CA ARG A 184 -2.11 -4.58 -15.87
C ARG A 184 -1.38 -4.07 -14.66
N LEU A 185 -1.47 -4.78 -13.56
CA LEU A 185 -0.62 -4.60 -12.40
C LEU A 185 0.49 -5.66 -12.48
N GLN A 186 1.73 -5.23 -12.56
CA GLN A 186 2.88 -6.12 -12.76
C GLN A 186 4.07 -5.66 -11.93
N THR A 187 4.94 -6.60 -11.55
CA THR A 187 6.23 -6.31 -10.95
C THR A 187 7.29 -6.29 -12.05
N PRO A 188 8.06 -5.20 -12.21
CA PRO A 188 9.15 -5.15 -13.18
C PRO A 188 10.30 -6.05 -12.75
N LEU A 189 11.06 -6.54 -13.74
CA LEU A 189 12.35 -7.18 -13.53
C LEU A 189 13.44 -6.12 -13.53
N GLN A 190 14.35 -6.22 -12.57
CA GLN A 190 15.58 -5.43 -12.62
C GLN A 190 16.43 -5.90 -13.80
N ASP A 191 16.73 -4.99 -14.70
CA ASP A 191 17.59 -5.24 -15.85
C ASP A 191 18.49 -4.04 -16.10
N GLU A 192 19.75 -4.17 -15.70
CA GLU A 192 20.76 -3.12 -15.85
C GLU A 192 21.20 -2.89 -17.30
N THR A 193 20.80 -3.78 -18.22
CA THR A 193 21.12 -3.68 -19.65
C THR A 193 20.15 -2.80 -20.41
N LEU A 194 19.05 -2.39 -19.79
CA LEU A 194 18.03 -1.52 -20.39
C LEU A 194 18.07 -0.13 -19.76
N PRO A 195 18.82 0.81 -20.35
CA PRO A 195 18.97 2.16 -19.77
C PRO A 195 17.67 2.98 -19.75
N TYR A 196 16.69 2.64 -20.60
CA TYR A 196 15.47 3.45 -20.79
C TYR A 196 14.19 2.60 -20.86
N GLY A 197 14.14 1.47 -20.18
CA GLY A 197 12.96 0.62 -20.24
C GLY A 197 12.79 -0.28 -19.03
N LEU A 198 11.59 -0.85 -18.91
CA LEU A 198 11.28 -1.85 -17.91
C LEU A 198 10.99 -3.18 -18.60
N ARG A 199 11.52 -4.25 -18.06
CA ARG A 199 11.14 -5.61 -18.43
C ARG A 199 10.12 -6.17 -17.47
N PHE A 200 9.18 -6.91 -18.03
CA PHE A 200 8.18 -7.64 -17.27
C PHE A 200 8.21 -9.11 -17.71
N LEU A 201 7.90 -10.01 -16.79
CA LEU A 201 7.71 -11.40 -17.13
C LEU A 201 6.50 -11.53 -18.07
N ARG A 202 6.64 -12.28 -19.15
CA ARG A 202 5.55 -12.53 -20.11
C ARG A 202 4.37 -13.24 -19.43
N ASN A 203 4.68 -14.19 -18.56
CA ASN A 203 3.74 -14.86 -17.68
C ASN A 203 4.22 -14.60 -16.25
N PRO A 204 3.78 -13.52 -15.61
CA PRO A 204 4.21 -13.25 -14.23
C PRO A 204 3.79 -14.42 -13.34
N PRO A 205 4.66 -14.84 -12.40
CA PRO A 205 4.24 -15.78 -11.39
C PRO A 205 3.04 -15.22 -10.63
N ASN A 206 2.15 -16.08 -10.16
CA ASN A 206 0.93 -15.68 -9.43
C ASN A 206 1.20 -14.94 -8.11
N ARG A 207 2.43 -14.45 -7.91
CA ARG A 207 2.86 -13.70 -6.73
C ARG A 207 3.29 -12.30 -7.15
N ILE A 208 2.35 -11.42 -7.18
CA ILE A 208 2.63 -9.98 -7.16
C ILE A 208 2.84 -9.62 -5.69
N PHE A 209 3.88 -8.85 -5.38
CA PHE A 209 4.11 -8.33 -4.01
C PHE A 209 3.12 -7.21 -3.62
N PHE A 210 2.02 -7.13 -4.29
CA PHE A 210 0.92 -6.24 -3.98
C PHE A 210 -0.28 -7.09 -3.62
N ARG A 211 -0.83 -6.86 -2.44
CA ARG A 211 -2.10 -7.44 -2.02
C ARG A 211 -3.03 -6.34 -1.64
N GLY A 212 -4.19 -6.32 -2.24
CA GLY A 212 -5.18 -5.32 -1.93
C GLY A 212 -6.36 -5.34 -2.89
N THR A 213 -7.27 -4.40 -2.67
CA THR A 213 -8.41 -4.21 -3.54
C THR A 213 -8.14 -3.04 -4.47
N VAL A 214 -8.17 -3.30 -5.77
CA VAL A 214 -8.08 -2.28 -6.80
C VAL A 214 -9.49 -1.93 -7.28
N ARG A 215 -9.88 -0.69 -7.11
CA ARG A 215 -11.11 -0.15 -7.69
C ARG A 215 -10.79 0.49 -9.03
N VAL A 216 -11.39 -0.01 -10.10
CA VAL A 216 -11.30 0.56 -11.43
C VAL A 216 -12.60 1.29 -11.74
N GLN A 217 -12.52 2.57 -12.03
CA GLN A 217 -13.64 3.39 -12.45
C GLN A 217 -13.37 3.94 -13.85
N TYR A 218 -14.34 3.83 -14.72
CA TYR A 218 -14.26 4.36 -16.07
C TYR A 218 -15.63 4.85 -16.56
N GLN A 219 -15.61 5.66 -17.59
CA GLN A 219 -16.81 6.17 -18.23
C GLN A 219 -16.97 5.49 -19.59
N THR A 220 -18.16 5.00 -19.88
CA THR A 220 -18.50 4.43 -21.19
C THR A 220 -18.67 5.52 -22.24
N ALA A 221 -18.72 5.15 -23.52
CA ALA A 221 -19.03 6.08 -24.61
C ALA A 221 -20.40 6.78 -24.43
N SER A 222 -21.35 6.16 -23.73
CA SER A 222 -22.64 6.75 -23.37
C SER A 222 -22.59 7.70 -22.18
N GLY A 223 -21.39 7.95 -21.60
CA GLY A 223 -21.22 8.81 -20.43
C GLY A 223 -21.55 8.13 -19.09
N GLN A 224 -21.92 6.85 -19.10
CA GLN A 224 -22.26 6.13 -17.88
C GLN A 224 -20.98 5.76 -17.10
N LYS A 225 -20.93 6.09 -15.81
CA LYS A 225 -19.84 5.67 -14.92
C LYS A 225 -19.98 4.19 -14.55
N GLN A 226 -18.92 3.46 -14.71
CA GLN A 226 -18.80 2.05 -14.34
C GLN A 226 -17.75 1.89 -13.24
N THR A 227 -17.98 0.98 -12.33
CA THR A 227 -17.03 0.64 -11.26
C THR A 227 -16.86 -0.87 -11.21
N ARG A 228 -15.61 -1.29 -11.14
CA ARG A 228 -15.22 -2.70 -10.94
C ARG A 228 -14.21 -2.79 -9.81
N TYR A 229 -14.25 -3.88 -9.08
CA TYR A 229 -13.29 -4.21 -8.04
C TYR A 229 -12.53 -5.47 -8.45
N VAL A 230 -11.21 -5.41 -8.29
CA VAL A 230 -10.30 -6.53 -8.51
C VAL A 230 -9.51 -6.74 -7.23
N HIS A 231 -9.48 -7.95 -6.71
CA HIS A 231 -8.63 -8.33 -5.58
C HIS A 231 -7.36 -8.99 -6.12
N VAL A 232 -6.21 -8.52 -5.70
CA VAL A 232 -4.88 -8.98 -6.10
C VAL A 232 -4.04 -9.37 -4.90
#